data_aeb98131ab2f5457c7e1d80a1f527dae
#
_entry.id   aeb98131ab2f5457c7e1d80a1f527dae
#
_cell.length_a   1.000
_cell.length_b   1.000
_cell.length_c   1.000
_cell.angle_alpha   90.00
_cell.angle_beta   90.00
_cell.angle_gamma   90.00
#
_symmetry.space_group_name_H-M   'P 1'
#
loop_
_entity.id
_entity.type
_entity.pdbx_description
1 polymer ?
#
loop_
_entity_poly.entity_id
_entity_poly.type
_entity_poly.pdbx_seq_one_letter_code
_entity_poly.pdbx_strand_id
1 'polypeptide(L)'
;MAKPSLNKTSSKKSSPHAVAGDDESARGRLLSAATHLFCKNGINATGIDAIIEEAGTAKTTLYKLFGSKTNLVNAVLESEGKQWREWFIGAMEDGGGDAQAKLTRIFPALKSWFAQERFYGCPFINAVGEHDKDAKQFRNIALKHKKIVLGHIEKLAGELGSSEPAVLAHQLGLLIDGAIVAAMISRDPGVADTAALTAGPLLGQTKPKKKRAADQLETV
;
A
#
# COMPACT_ATOMS: atom_id res chain seq x y z
N MET A 1 12.06 -35.20 -33.85
CA MET A 1 12.33 -34.76 -32.50
C MET A 1 11.79 -33.34 -32.33
N ALA A 2 10.59 -33.20 -31.76
CA ALA A 2 9.94 -31.92 -31.57
C ALA A 2 10.29 -31.39 -30.18
N LYS A 3 10.76 -30.10 -30.09
CA LYS A 3 11.02 -29.39 -28.85
C LYS A 3 9.68 -28.92 -28.21
N PRO A 4 9.45 -29.06 -26.92
CA PRO A 4 8.26 -28.52 -26.29
C PRO A 4 8.41 -26.99 -26.13
N SER A 5 7.39 -26.28 -26.60
CA SER A 5 7.20 -24.83 -26.42
C SER A 5 6.85 -24.55 -24.95
N LEU A 6 7.73 -23.84 -24.25
CA LEU A 6 7.48 -23.29 -22.92
C LEU A 6 6.60 -22.07 -23.05
N ASN A 7 5.30 -22.26 -22.78
CA ASN A 7 4.32 -21.17 -22.68
C ASN A 7 4.55 -20.44 -21.36
N LYS A 8 5.30 -19.33 -21.38
CA LYS A 8 5.45 -18.40 -20.23
C LYS A 8 4.21 -17.52 -20.17
N THR A 9 3.18 -17.94 -19.46
CA THR A 9 2.14 -17.02 -18.99
C THR A 9 2.71 -16.18 -17.85
N SER A 10 3.38 -15.09 -18.23
CA SER A 10 3.75 -14.03 -17.29
C SER A 10 2.49 -13.25 -16.94
N SER A 11 1.90 -13.54 -15.79
CA SER A 11 0.88 -12.72 -15.16
C SER A 11 1.50 -11.35 -14.85
N LYS A 12 1.22 -10.35 -15.70
CA LYS A 12 1.51 -8.94 -15.42
C LYS A 12 0.66 -8.52 -14.23
N LYS A 13 1.20 -8.55 -13.02
CA LYS A 13 0.57 -7.96 -11.85
C LYS A 13 0.56 -6.45 -12.03
N SER A 14 -0.63 -5.88 -12.04
CA SER A 14 -0.87 -4.44 -12.13
C SER A 14 -0.17 -3.71 -10.99
N SER A 15 0.44 -2.57 -11.33
CA SER A 15 1.00 -1.58 -10.41
C SER A 15 -0.05 -1.07 -9.42
N PRO A 16 0.31 -0.70 -8.17
CA PRO A 16 -0.64 -0.12 -7.19
C PRO A 16 -1.27 1.20 -7.65
N HIS A 17 -0.67 1.86 -8.62
CA HIS A 17 -1.22 3.00 -9.34
C HIS A 17 -1.63 2.63 -10.77
N ALA A 18 -1.94 1.36 -11.03
CA ALA A 18 -2.67 1.03 -12.24
C ALA A 18 -3.95 1.87 -12.18
N VAL A 19 -4.10 2.78 -13.13
CA VAL A 19 -5.29 3.61 -13.32
C VAL A 19 -6.50 2.73 -13.03
N ALA A 20 -7.35 3.15 -12.08
CA ALA A 20 -8.60 2.45 -11.76
C ALA A 20 -9.19 2.00 -13.08
N GLY A 21 -9.37 0.68 -13.27
CA GLY A 21 -9.66 0.09 -14.58
C GLY A 21 -10.68 0.94 -15.30
N ASP A 22 -10.52 1.14 -16.58
CA ASP A 22 -11.18 2.08 -17.47
C ASP A 22 -12.68 2.26 -17.18
N ASP A 23 -12.99 2.88 -16.03
CA ASP A 23 -14.33 3.40 -15.77
C ASP A 23 -14.45 4.66 -16.64
N GLU A 24 -14.92 4.46 -17.88
CA GLU A 24 -15.19 5.52 -18.83
C GLU A 24 -16.26 6.50 -18.32
N SER A 25 -16.87 6.21 -17.15
CA SER A 25 -17.80 7.15 -16.52
C SER A 25 -17.10 8.46 -16.17
N ALA A 26 -17.85 9.54 -16.17
CA ALA A 26 -17.34 10.85 -15.76
C ALA A 26 -16.73 10.81 -14.34
N ARG A 27 -17.25 9.93 -13.46
CA ARG A 27 -16.73 9.72 -12.11
C ARG A 27 -15.34 9.07 -12.14
N GLY A 28 -15.16 8.03 -12.95
CA GLY A 28 -13.88 7.33 -13.08
C GLY A 28 -12.80 8.26 -13.66
N ARG A 29 -13.12 9.00 -14.74
CA ARG A 29 -12.18 9.96 -15.34
C ARG A 29 -11.77 11.06 -14.36
N LEU A 30 -12.71 11.60 -13.57
CA LEU A 30 -12.41 12.61 -12.55
C LEU A 30 -11.54 12.06 -11.43
N LEU A 31 -11.77 10.83 -10.97
CA LEU A 31 -10.91 10.18 -9.96
C LEU A 31 -9.51 9.94 -10.50
N SER A 32 -9.38 9.43 -11.72
CA SER A 32 -8.09 9.19 -12.36
C SER A 32 -7.27 10.47 -12.55
N ALA A 33 -7.89 11.52 -13.10
CA ALA A 33 -7.26 12.83 -13.27
C ALA A 33 -6.85 13.44 -11.92
N ALA A 34 -7.75 13.41 -10.93
CA ALA A 34 -7.46 13.93 -9.60
C ALA A 34 -6.33 13.16 -8.92
N THR A 35 -6.32 11.82 -9.00
CA THR A 35 -5.23 10.99 -8.47
C THR A 35 -3.89 11.40 -9.09
N HIS A 36 -3.83 11.45 -10.42
CA HIS A 36 -2.60 11.82 -11.11
C HIS A 36 -2.09 13.21 -10.68
N LEU A 37 -2.96 14.22 -10.73
CA LEU A 37 -2.57 15.60 -10.41
C LEU A 37 -2.23 15.79 -8.93
N PHE A 38 -2.99 15.18 -8.02
CA PHE A 38 -2.69 15.27 -6.58
C PHE A 38 -1.37 14.60 -6.22
N CYS A 39 -1.08 13.44 -6.80
CA CYS A 39 0.18 12.75 -6.56
C CYS A 39 1.37 13.52 -7.14
N LYS A 40 1.23 14.10 -8.34
CA LYS A 40 2.30 14.79 -9.04
C LYS A 40 2.58 16.19 -8.50
N ASN A 41 1.53 16.98 -8.27
CA ASN A 41 1.64 18.40 -7.97
C ASN A 41 1.32 18.75 -6.50
N GLY A 42 0.74 17.80 -5.76
CA GLY A 42 0.16 18.04 -4.43
C GLY A 42 -1.32 18.45 -4.50
N ILE A 43 -2.02 18.23 -3.39
CA ILE A 43 -3.47 18.48 -3.28
C ILE A 43 -3.76 19.98 -3.32
N ASN A 44 -2.97 20.77 -2.55
CA ASN A 44 -3.22 22.21 -2.43
C ASN A 44 -2.91 22.97 -3.74
N ALA A 45 -1.84 22.57 -4.44
CA ALA A 45 -1.44 23.18 -5.70
C ALA A 45 -2.33 22.80 -6.89
N THR A 46 -3.13 21.73 -6.77
CA THR A 46 -4.01 21.26 -7.85
C THR A 46 -5.36 21.96 -7.81
N GLY A 47 -5.65 22.78 -8.83
CA GLY A 47 -6.96 23.45 -9.00
C GLY A 47 -8.04 22.51 -9.58
N ILE A 48 -9.31 22.83 -9.30
CA ILE A 48 -10.46 22.11 -9.89
C ILE A 48 -10.44 22.20 -11.42
N ASP A 49 -10.05 23.36 -11.97
CA ASP A 49 -10.06 23.59 -13.42
C ASP A 49 -9.05 22.67 -14.14
N ALA A 50 -7.88 22.43 -13.58
CA ALA A 50 -6.92 21.45 -14.10
C ALA A 50 -7.48 20.02 -14.08
N ILE A 51 -8.21 19.65 -13.02
CA ILE A 51 -8.79 18.31 -12.90
C ILE A 51 -9.89 18.08 -13.95
N ILE A 52 -10.77 19.06 -14.15
CA ILE A 52 -11.86 18.93 -15.14
C ILE A 52 -11.33 18.95 -16.57
N GLU A 53 -10.27 19.70 -16.85
CA GLU A 53 -9.58 19.73 -18.13
C GLU A 53 -8.98 18.36 -18.44
N GLU A 54 -8.18 17.80 -17.53
CA GLU A 54 -7.56 16.48 -17.69
C GLU A 54 -8.60 15.35 -17.78
N ALA A 55 -9.71 15.45 -17.03
CA ALA A 55 -10.78 14.47 -17.04
C ALA A 55 -11.71 14.59 -18.27
N GLY A 56 -11.61 15.64 -19.05
CA GLY A 56 -12.53 15.92 -20.16
C GLY A 56 -13.98 16.04 -19.69
N THR A 57 -14.21 16.76 -18.55
CA THR A 57 -15.55 16.91 -17.96
C THR A 57 -15.91 18.36 -17.68
N ALA A 58 -17.20 18.62 -17.40
CA ALA A 58 -17.64 19.95 -17.00
C ALA A 58 -17.52 20.16 -15.50
N LYS A 59 -17.30 21.41 -15.06
CA LYS A 59 -17.21 21.81 -13.64
C LYS A 59 -18.47 21.44 -12.85
N THR A 60 -19.64 21.59 -13.48
CA THR A 60 -20.93 21.19 -12.92
C THR A 60 -21.02 19.69 -12.64
N THR A 61 -20.41 18.86 -13.50
CA THR A 61 -20.36 17.41 -13.32
C THR A 61 -19.53 17.03 -12.09
N LEU A 62 -18.36 17.66 -11.90
CA LEU A 62 -17.53 17.43 -10.73
C LEU A 62 -18.29 17.75 -9.43
N TYR A 63 -18.92 18.93 -9.36
CA TYR A 63 -19.65 19.32 -8.14
C TYR A 63 -20.93 18.49 -7.92
N LYS A 64 -21.59 18.03 -8.97
CA LYS A 64 -22.73 17.10 -8.87
C LYS A 64 -22.30 15.74 -8.29
N LEU A 65 -21.10 15.24 -8.65
CA LEU A 65 -20.63 13.92 -8.24
C LEU A 65 -19.94 13.91 -6.88
N PHE A 66 -19.24 14.97 -6.53
CA PHE A 66 -18.39 15.02 -5.32
C PHE A 66 -18.77 16.14 -4.34
N GLY A 67 -19.51 17.15 -4.77
CA GLY A 67 -19.93 18.29 -3.95
C GLY A 67 -18.82 19.30 -3.65
N SER A 68 -17.59 18.85 -3.39
CA SER A 68 -16.45 19.71 -3.07
C SER A 68 -15.12 19.08 -3.48
N LYS A 69 -14.06 19.90 -3.57
CA LYS A 69 -12.67 19.42 -3.73
C LYS A 69 -12.28 18.48 -2.59
N THR A 70 -12.65 18.81 -1.37
CA THR A 70 -12.37 18.00 -0.18
C THR A 70 -12.97 16.60 -0.28
N ASN A 71 -14.20 16.49 -0.73
CA ASN A 71 -14.85 15.18 -0.94
C ASN A 71 -14.20 14.41 -2.11
N LEU A 72 -13.74 15.10 -3.14
CA LEU A 72 -12.98 14.47 -4.23
C LEU A 72 -11.65 13.93 -3.70
N VAL A 73 -10.92 14.68 -2.87
CA VAL A 73 -9.68 14.19 -2.22
C VAL A 73 -9.96 12.95 -1.38
N ASN A 74 -11.06 12.94 -0.60
CA ASN A 74 -11.44 11.76 0.18
C ASN A 74 -11.69 10.54 -0.71
N ALA A 75 -12.45 10.74 -1.80
CA ALA A 75 -12.75 9.66 -2.72
C ALA A 75 -11.48 9.11 -3.41
N VAL A 76 -10.52 9.99 -3.73
CA VAL A 76 -9.20 9.60 -4.24
C VAL A 76 -8.44 8.78 -3.20
N LEU A 77 -8.31 9.27 -1.97
CA LEU A 77 -7.59 8.57 -0.89
C LEU A 77 -8.21 7.20 -0.58
N GLU A 78 -9.54 7.09 -0.58
CA GLU A 78 -10.23 5.81 -0.37
C GLU A 78 -9.96 4.83 -1.51
N SER A 79 -10.03 5.29 -2.76
CA SER A 79 -9.76 4.48 -3.96
C SER A 79 -8.31 4.00 -4.00
N GLU A 80 -7.35 4.93 -3.88
CA GLU A 80 -5.92 4.64 -3.86
C GLU A 80 -5.56 3.69 -2.70
N GLY A 81 -6.12 3.96 -1.52
CA GLY A 81 -5.89 3.11 -0.37
C GLY A 81 -6.38 1.68 -0.54
N LYS A 82 -7.53 1.50 -1.20
CA LYS A 82 -8.06 0.16 -1.50
C LYS A 82 -7.13 -0.57 -2.49
N GLN A 83 -6.81 0.05 -3.61
CA GLN A 83 -5.98 -0.54 -4.66
C GLN A 83 -4.57 -0.88 -4.13
N TRP A 84 -3.95 0.04 -3.39
CA TRP A 84 -2.63 -0.17 -2.81
C TRP A 84 -2.63 -1.33 -1.80
N ARG A 85 -3.64 -1.43 -0.93
CA ARG A 85 -3.74 -2.54 0.04
C ARG A 85 -3.92 -3.88 -0.66
N GLU A 86 -4.80 -3.95 -1.66
CA GLU A 86 -5.03 -5.17 -2.45
C GLU A 86 -3.74 -5.62 -3.14
N TRP A 87 -3.03 -4.69 -3.77
CA TRP A 87 -1.75 -4.96 -4.38
C TRP A 87 -0.69 -5.39 -3.36
N PHE A 88 -0.51 -4.64 -2.27
CA PHE A 88 0.54 -4.88 -1.27
C PHE A 88 0.35 -6.21 -0.55
N ILE A 89 -0.86 -6.48 -0.08
CA ILE A 89 -1.21 -7.75 0.56
C ILE A 89 -1.06 -8.89 -0.46
N GLY A 90 -1.53 -8.72 -1.68
CA GLY A 90 -1.34 -9.68 -2.76
C GLY A 90 0.12 -9.99 -3.03
N ALA A 91 1.01 -8.98 -3.02
CA ALA A 91 2.45 -9.17 -3.20
C ALA A 91 3.09 -9.94 -2.02
N MET A 92 2.61 -9.73 -0.80
CA MET A 92 3.06 -10.51 0.36
C MET A 92 2.61 -11.98 0.28
N GLU A 93 1.40 -12.25 -0.18
CA GLU A 93 0.82 -13.58 -0.29
C GLU A 93 1.32 -14.36 -1.53
N ASP A 94 1.90 -13.69 -2.52
CA ASP A 94 2.31 -14.28 -3.79
C ASP A 94 3.40 -15.34 -3.62
N GLY A 95 3.22 -16.47 -4.30
CA GLY A 95 4.12 -17.63 -4.17
C GLY A 95 3.90 -18.44 -2.89
N GLY A 96 2.90 -18.11 -2.06
CA GLY A 96 2.57 -18.88 -0.85
C GLY A 96 3.68 -18.85 0.20
N GLY A 97 3.82 -19.93 0.95
CA GLY A 97 4.80 -20.09 2.02
C GLY A 97 4.26 -19.73 3.40
N ASP A 98 5.11 -19.85 4.41
CA ASP A 98 4.79 -19.52 5.79
C ASP A 98 4.78 -18.00 6.07
N ALA A 99 4.44 -17.64 7.28
CA ALA A 99 4.38 -16.24 7.70
C ALA A 99 5.73 -15.52 7.58
N GLN A 100 6.85 -16.24 7.80
CA GLN A 100 8.20 -15.72 7.61
C GLN A 100 8.42 -15.30 6.16
N ALA A 101 8.10 -16.18 5.21
CA ALA A 101 8.25 -15.90 3.79
C ALA A 101 7.39 -14.72 3.35
N LYS A 102 6.14 -14.63 3.83
CA LYS A 102 5.21 -13.52 3.53
C LYS A 102 5.70 -12.18 4.06
N LEU A 103 6.14 -12.13 5.32
CA LEU A 103 6.67 -10.90 5.93
C LEU A 103 7.98 -10.45 5.26
N THR A 104 8.82 -11.38 4.82
CA THR A 104 10.06 -11.06 4.11
C THR A 104 9.79 -10.39 2.75
N ARG A 105 8.63 -10.60 2.12
CA ARG A 105 8.25 -9.97 0.83
C ARG A 105 7.82 -8.52 0.94
N ILE A 106 7.63 -7.97 2.15
CA ILE A 106 7.25 -6.56 2.35
C ILE A 106 8.17 -5.62 1.57
N PHE A 107 9.47 -5.70 1.79
CA PHE A 107 10.41 -4.73 1.21
C PHE A 107 10.72 -4.98 -0.27
N PRO A 108 10.84 -6.20 -0.78
CA PRO A 108 10.84 -6.46 -2.22
C PRO A 108 9.61 -5.91 -2.95
N ALA A 109 8.41 -6.01 -2.35
CA ALA A 109 7.21 -5.40 -2.90
C ALA A 109 7.33 -3.87 -2.93
N LEU A 110 7.77 -3.24 -1.84
CA LEU A 110 8.00 -1.80 -1.80
C LEU A 110 9.06 -1.36 -2.83
N LYS A 111 10.14 -2.11 -2.98
CA LYS A 111 11.18 -1.82 -4.00
C LYS A 111 10.59 -1.76 -5.40
N SER A 112 9.72 -2.72 -5.75
CA SER A 112 9.06 -2.73 -7.03
C SER A 112 8.12 -1.55 -7.23
N TRP A 113 7.48 -1.06 -6.16
CA TRP A 113 6.65 0.14 -6.20
C TRP A 113 7.49 1.41 -6.32
N PHE A 114 8.58 1.53 -5.57
CA PHE A 114 9.50 2.68 -5.64
C PHE A 114 10.16 2.85 -7.00
N ALA A 115 10.37 1.74 -7.73
CA ALA A 115 10.95 1.75 -9.08
C ALA A 115 9.98 2.23 -10.17
N GLN A 116 8.72 2.51 -9.85
CA GLN A 116 7.75 2.97 -10.83
C GLN A 116 7.96 4.44 -11.18
N GLU A 117 7.82 4.78 -12.45
CA GLU A 117 7.94 6.17 -12.94
C GLU A 117 6.99 7.13 -12.22
N ARG A 118 5.79 6.64 -11.86
CA ARG A 118 4.76 7.41 -11.15
C ARG A 118 4.79 7.23 -9.63
N PHE A 119 5.94 6.89 -9.06
CA PHE A 119 6.10 6.87 -7.62
C PHE A 119 6.31 8.30 -7.08
N TYR A 120 5.31 8.84 -6.41
CA TYR A 120 5.31 10.16 -5.78
C TYR A 120 5.21 10.11 -4.24
N GLY A 121 5.50 8.95 -3.64
CA GLY A 121 5.35 8.73 -2.19
C GLY A 121 3.96 8.23 -1.81
N CYS A 122 3.66 8.30 -0.51
CA CYS A 122 2.38 7.84 0.04
C CYS A 122 1.35 8.99 -0.01
N PRO A 123 0.22 8.83 -0.72
CA PRO A 123 -0.80 9.87 -0.83
C PRO A 123 -1.41 10.27 0.53
N PHE A 124 -1.42 9.37 1.51
CA PHE A 124 -1.90 9.66 2.86
C PHE A 124 -0.93 10.53 3.65
N ILE A 125 0.38 10.25 3.57
CA ILE A 125 1.42 11.07 4.20
C ILE A 125 1.38 12.47 3.60
N ASN A 126 1.29 12.58 2.28
CA ASN A 126 1.21 13.85 1.57
C ASN A 126 -0.05 14.62 1.98
N ALA A 127 -1.23 13.98 1.96
CA ALA A 127 -2.49 14.62 2.35
C ALA A 127 -2.47 15.16 3.78
N VAL A 128 -1.92 14.41 4.74
CA VAL A 128 -1.79 14.86 6.14
C VAL A 128 -0.75 15.98 6.25
N GLY A 129 0.34 15.91 5.47
CA GLY A 129 1.40 16.93 5.48
C GLY A 129 0.96 18.27 4.90
N GLU A 130 0.11 18.26 3.88
CA GLU A 130 -0.35 19.46 3.17
C GLU A 130 -1.51 20.19 3.86
N HIS A 131 -2.17 19.59 4.84
CA HIS A 131 -3.36 20.16 5.47
C HIS A 131 -3.08 20.65 6.90
N ASP A 132 -4.00 21.50 7.40
CA ASP A 132 -4.00 21.97 8.77
C ASP A 132 -3.93 20.80 9.76
N LYS A 133 -3.08 20.95 10.79
CA LYS A 133 -2.89 19.90 11.81
C LYS A 133 -4.16 19.58 12.60
N ASP A 134 -5.12 20.50 12.64
CA ASP A 134 -6.43 20.31 13.23
C ASP A 134 -7.45 19.64 12.31
N ALA A 135 -7.15 19.54 11.01
CA ALA A 135 -7.99 18.86 10.03
C ALA A 135 -8.01 17.34 10.29
N LYS A 136 -8.95 16.87 11.10
CA LYS A 136 -9.07 15.47 11.51
C LYS A 136 -9.42 14.53 10.34
N GLN A 137 -10.04 15.05 9.30
CA GLN A 137 -10.61 14.27 8.20
C GLN A 137 -9.56 13.39 7.49
N PHE A 138 -8.49 14.00 6.97
CA PHE A 138 -7.45 13.26 6.24
C PHE A 138 -6.65 12.34 7.15
N ARG A 139 -6.43 12.78 8.41
CA ARG A 139 -5.80 11.95 9.44
C ARG A 139 -6.62 10.69 9.72
N ASN A 140 -7.95 10.81 9.83
CA ASN A 140 -8.82 9.66 10.08
C ASN A 140 -8.79 8.65 8.91
N ILE A 141 -8.78 9.12 7.66
CA ILE A 141 -8.66 8.26 6.48
C ILE A 141 -7.29 7.56 6.48
N ALA A 142 -6.21 8.30 6.75
CA ALA A 142 -4.86 7.74 6.84
C ALA A 142 -4.74 6.69 7.96
N LEU A 143 -5.30 6.96 9.14
CA LEU A 143 -5.33 6.02 10.27
C LEU A 143 -6.11 4.75 9.92
N LYS A 144 -7.26 4.87 9.25
CA LYS A 144 -8.04 3.71 8.79
C LYS A 144 -7.24 2.85 7.81
N HIS A 145 -6.55 3.48 6.84
CA HIS A 145 -5.68 2.79 5.91
C HIS A 145 -4.56 2.05 6.64
N LYS A 146 -3.82 2.73 7.52
CA LYS A 146 -2.72 2.16 8.31
C LYS A 146 -3.19 0.99 9.18
N LYS A 147 -4.33 1.14 9.86
CA LYS A 147 -4.89 0.08 10.71
C LYS A 147 -5.11 -1.22 9.95
N ILE A 148 -5.60 -1.15 8.71
CA ILE A 148 -5.84 -2.35 7.89
C ILE A 148 -4.51 -3.02 7.52
N VAL A 149 -3.51 -2.25 7.09
CA VAL A 149 -2.19 -2.78 6.73
C VAL A 149 -1.50 -3.41 7.94
N LEU A 150 -1.45 -2.68 9.05
CA LEU A 150 -0.82 -3.17 10.29
C LEU A 150 -1.54 -4.40 10.84
N GLY A 151 -2.88 -4.46 10.76
CA GLY A 151 -3.63 -5.63 11.19
C GLY A 151 -3.31 -6.90 10.38
N HIS A 152 -3.04 -6.76 9.07
CA HIS A 152 -2.58 -7.89 8.27
C HIS A 152 -1.16 -8.35 8.67
N ILE A 153 -0.24 -7.40 8.89
CA ILE A 153 1.12 -7.70 9.36
C ILE A 153 1.10 -8.32 10.76
N GLU A 154 0.27 -7.81 11.66
CA GLU A 154 0.09 -8.34 13.03
C GLU A 154 -0.39 -9.79 13.02
N LYS A 155 -1.37 -10.10 12.16
CA LYS A 155 -1.83 -11.48 11.97
C LYS A 155 -0.68 -12.40 11.57
N LEU A 156 0.10 -12.02 10.56
CA LEU A 156 1.27 -12.78 10.11
C LEU A 156 2.35 -12.88 11.20
N ALA A 157 2.58 -11.81 11.97
CA ALA A 157 3.49 -11.83 13.11
C ALA A 157 3.05 -12.83 14.20
N GLY A 158 1.74 -12.95 14.43
CA GLY A 158 1.18 -13.98 15.31
C GLY A 158 1.36 -15.39 14.77
N GLU A 159 1.14 -15.61 13.48
CA GLU A 159 1.39 -16.89 12.78
C GLU A 159 2.88 -17.27 12.82
N LEU A 160 3.78 -16.28 12.70
CA LEU A 160 5.23 -16.45 12.84
C LEU A 160 5.64 -16.91 14.26
N GLY A 161 4.79 -16.68 15.27
CA GLY A 161 5.08 -17.05 16.66
C GLY A 161 5.74 -15.93 17.47
N SER A 162 5.60 -14.66 17.03
CA SER A 162 6.04 -13.51 17.83
C SER A 162 5.34 -13.52 19.19
N SER A 163 6.07 -13.19 20.27
CA SER A 163 5.49 -12.99 21.60
C SER A 163 4.66 -11.71 21.68
N GLU A 164 4.98 -10.72 20.84
CA GLU A 164 4.34 -9.41 20.79
C GLU A 164 4.01 -9.01 19.34
N PRO A 165 2.99 -9.66 18.72
CA PRO A 165 2.68 -9.46 17.29
C PRO A 165 2.37 -8.01 16.94
N ALA A 166 1.65 -7.29 17.80
CA ALA A 166 1.32 -5.89 17.61
C ALA A 166 2.58 -4.99 17.60
N VAL A 167 3.53 -5.25 18.50
CA VAL A 167 4.81 -4.50 18.54
C VAL A 167 5.60 -4.73 17.27
N LEU A 168 5.74 -5.99 16.85
CA LEU A 168 6.44 -6.33 15.59
C LEU A 168 5.77 -5.67 14.38
N ALA A 169 4.44 -5.68 14.32
CA ALA A 169 3.70 -5.01 13.25
C ALA A 169 3.97 -3.49 13.22
N HIS A 170 4.01 -2.84 14.38
CA HIS A 170 4.34 -1.41 14.45
C HIS A 170 5.80 -1.13 14.06
N GLN A 171 6.75 -1.96 14.46
CA GLN A 171 8.17 -1.84 14.05
C GLN A 171 8.32 -1.95 12.53
N LEU A 172 7.69 -2.95 11.91
CA LEU A 172 7.67 -3.10 10.45
C LEU A 172 6.94 -1.92 9.78
N GLY A 173 5.86 -1.44 10.39
CA GLY A 173 5.14 -0.26 9.91
C GLY A 173 6.00 1.01 9.89
N LEU A 174 6.80 1.24 10.93
CA LEU A 174 7.75 2.37 10.97
C LEU A 174 8.84 2.24 9.89
N LEU A 175 9.34 1.02 9.63
CA LEU A 175 10.30 0.77 8.55
C LEU A 175 9.68 0.99 7.17
N ILE A 176 8.42 0.57 6.97
CA ILE A 176 7.66 0.82 5.73
C ILE A 176 7.53 2.33 5.49
N ASP A 177 7.07 3.08 6.49
CA ASP A 177 6.89 4.53 6.37
C ASP A 177 8.20 5.25 6.13
N GLY A 178 9.26 4.89 6.86
CA GLY A 178 10.60 5.42 6.66
C GLY A 178 11.14 5.14 5.26
N ALA A 179 10.97 3.92 4.76
CA ALA A 179 11.39 3.54 3.40
C ALA A 179 10.63 4.32 2.32
N ILE A 180 9.31 4.52 2.49
CA ILE A 180 8.50 5.31 1.56
C ILE A 180 9.00 6.76 1.50
N VAL A 181 9.23 7.39 2.64
CA VAL A 181 9.71 8.78 2.70
C VAL A 181 11.14 8.89 2.14
N ALA A 182 12.03 7.96 2.51
CA ALA A 182 13.40 7.96 2.00
C ALA A 182 13.45 7.78 0.48
N ALA A 183 12.66 6.84 -0.07
CA ALA A 183 12.56 6.62 -1.51
C ALA A 183 11.96 7.83 -2.26
N MET A 184 10.96 8.49 -1.66
CA MET A 184 10.37 9.71 -2.24
C MET A 184 11.39 10.84 -2.36
N ILE A 185 12.26 11.00 -1.36
CA ILE A 185 13.28 12.07 -1.32
C ILE A 185 14.46 11.74 -2.23
N SER A 186 15.01 10.53 -2.13
CA SER A 186 16.25 10.13 -2.83
C SER A 186 16.02 9.70 -4.27
N ARG A 187 14.78 9.33 -4.63
CA ARG A 187 14.45 8.67 -5.90
C ARG A 187 15.20 7.34 -6.10
N ASP A 188 15.65 6.73 -5.01
CA ASP A 188 16.38 5.46 -5.02
C ASP A 188 15.51 4.32 -4.48
N PRO A 189 15.10 3.35 -5.33
CA PRO A 189 14.39 2.15 -4.86
C PRO A 189 15.22 1.27 -3.91
N GLY A 190 16.56 1.42 -3.92
CA GLY A 190 17.49 0.64 -3.09
C GLY A 190 17.32 0.88 -1.59
N VAL A 191 16.65 1.96 -1.17
CA VAL A 191 16.33 2.18 0.27
C VAL A 191 15.47 1.04 0.84
N ALA A 192 14.70 0.34 0.01
CA ALA A 192 13.94 -0.82 0.43
C ALA A 192 14.84 -1.99 0.86
N ASP A 193 16.01 -2.15 0.26
CA ASP A 193 16.98 -3.19 0.63
C ASP A 193 17.55 -2.89 2.03
N THR A 194 17.84 -1.62 2.33
CA THR A 194 18.26 -1.18 3.67
C THR A 194 17.19 -1.47 4.73
N ALA A 195 15.94 -1.17 4.41
CA ALA A 195 14.81 -1.47 5.30
C ALA A 195 14.64 -2.99 5.51
N ALA A 196 14.84 -3.80 4.47
CA ALA A 196 14.81 -5.26 4.54
C ALA A 196 15.91 -5.81 5.48
N LEU A 197 17.14 -5.30 5.36
CA LEU A 197 18.26 -5.66 6.25
C LEU A 197 17.94 -5.31 7.71
N THR A 198 17.31 -4.16 7.96
CA THR A 198 16.92 -3.74 9.31
C THR A 198 15.78 -4.59 9.88
N ALA A 199 14.85 -5.05 9.03
CA ALA A 199 13.75 -5.92 9.43
C ALA A 199 14.20 -7.37 9.72
N GLY A 200 15.27 -7.83 9.09
CA GLY A 200 15.76 -9.21 9.22
C GLY A 200 15.91 -9.69 10.67
N PRO A 201 16.66 -8.99 11.55
CA PRO A 201 16.76 -9.34 12.97
C PRO A 201 15.42 -9.36 13.70
N LEU A 202 14.48 -8.46 13.38
CA LEU A 202 13.16 -8.42 14.00
C LEU A 202 12.36 -9.69 13.67
N LEU A 203 12.43 -10.16 12.43
CA LEU A 203 11.79 -11.39 11.99
C LEU A 203 12.45 -12.64 12.52
N GLY A 204 13.78 -12.63 12.74
CA GLY A 204 14.54 -13.76 13.26
C GLY A 204 14.47 -13.94 14.80
N GLN A 205 14.02 -12.94 15.56
CA GLN A 205 13.91 -12.99 17.02
C GLN A 205 12.68 -13.75 17.54
N THR A 206 11.80 -14.22 16.65
CA THR A 206 10.62 -14.96 17.04
C THR A 206 10.97 -16.37 17.47
N LYS A 207 10.74 -16.70 18.75
CA LYS A 207 10.90 -18.08 19.25
C LYS A 207 9.81 -18.95 18.61
N PRO A 208 10.14 -20.11 18.03
CA PRO A 208 9.12 -21.02 17.54
C PRO A 208 8.18 -21.39 18.68
N LYS A 209 6.86 -21.31 18.45
CA LYS A 209 5.87 -21.83 19.40
C LYS A 209 6.23 -23.27 19.72
N LYS A 210 6.59 -23.57 20.97
CA LYS A 210 6.62 -24.96 21.46
C LYS A 210 5.27 -25.58 21.14
N LYS A 211 5.21 -26.60 20.27
CA LYS A 211 4.04 -27.45 20.13
C LYS A 211 3.65 -27.90 21.55
N ARG A 212 2.48 -27.54 22.03
CA ARG A 212 1.93 -28.14 23.24
C ARG A 212 1.88 -29.64 22.98
N ALA A 213 2.64 -30.40 23.75
CA ALA A 213 2.46 -31.82 23.87
C ALA A 213 1.12 -32.05 24.57
N ALA A 214 0.07 -32.14 23.76
CA ALA A 214 -1.19 -32.72 24.15
C ALA A 214 -1.25 -34.09 23.47
N ASP A 215 -1.31 -35.10 24.27
CA ASP A 215 -1.53 -36.53 24.04
C ASP A 215 -0.35 -37.43 24.44
N GLN A 216 -0.15 -37.49 25.74
CA GLN A 216 0.31 -38.71 26.39
C GLN A 216 -0.38 -38.83 27.75
N LEU A 217 -1.65 -39.17 27.74
CA LEU A 217 -2.37 -39.71 28.91
C LEU A 217 -3.65 -40.42 28.43
N GLU A 218 -3.45 -41.59 27.84
CA GLU A 218 -4.42 -42.66 27.87
C GLU A 218 -3.68 -43.97 27.54
N THR A 219 -3.18 -44.61 28.58
CA THR A 219 -3.13 -46.07 28.68
C THR A 219 -2.60 -46.43 30.07
N VAL A 220 -3.51 -46.68 31.01
CA VAL A 220 -3.45 -47.75 32.02
C VAL A 220 -4.90 -48.12 32.35
#